data_6534189a849ff605f651abfdb24f60a8
#
_entry.id   6534189a849ff605f651abfdb24f60a8
#
_cell.length_a   1.000
_cell.length_b   1.000
_cell.length_c   1.000
_cell.angle_alpha   90.00
_cell.angle_beta   90.00
_cell.angle_gamma   90.00
#
_symmetry.space_group_name_H-M   'P 1'
#
loop_
_entity.id
_entity.type
_entity.pdbx_description
1 polymer ?
#
loop_
_entity_poly.entity_id
_entity_poly.type
_entity_poly.pdbx_seq_one_letter_code
_entity_poly.pdbx_strand_id
1 'polypeptide(L)'
;YQAACIPTFEFTVTYTAHFDGKLGVSVNYAGVSGMSDMPVLALDFKMKKQLCNFRYYGLGPDENYSDRCKGARLGLWKSTAKENLSGYLNPQECGNRIGVRTLSVHDDMQHGLTFQKASAPFEMSVLPYSAYELENAMHLDELPSVRYTWVRIAAKQMGVGGDDSWGAPVHEEYRIHADQPMKLEFVIMPLRS
;
A
#
# COMPACT_ATOMS: atom_id res chain seq x y z
N TYR A 1 11.33 1.54 -14.98
CA TYR A 1 11.19 0.09 -14.77
C TYR A 1 10.23 -0.48 -15.81
N GLN A 2 10.54 -1.67 -16.30
CA GLN A 2 9.73 -2.40 -17.28
C GLN A 2 9.30 -3.72 -16.63
N ALA A 3 8.02 -4.02 -16.68
CA ALA A 3 7.53 -5.30 -16.18
C ALA A 3 7.88 -6.43 -17.16
N ALA A 4 8.14 -7.61 -16.64
CA ALA A 4 8.54 -8.79 -17.44
C ALA A 4 7.36 -9.48 -18.17
N CYS A 5 6.40 -8.71 -18.68
CA CYS A 5 5.24 -9.20 -19.43
C CYS A 5 5.20 -8.60 -20.85
N ILE A 6 4.52 -9.25 -21.77
CA ILE A 6 4.31 -8.76 -23.13
C ILE A 6 2.80 -8.59 -23.34
N PRO A 7 2.30 -7.35 -23.63
CA PRO A 7 3.01 -6.07 -23.66
C PRO A 7 3.56 -5.67 -22.29
N THR A 8 4.54 -4.78 -22.23
CA THR A 8 5.23 -4.36 -21.01
C THR A 8 4.62 -3.10 -20.42
N PHE A 9 4.56 -3.03 -19.08
CA PHE A 9 4.25 -1.80 -18.37
C PHE A 9 5.52 -0.98 -18.19
N GLU A 10 5.47 0.30 -18.54
CA GLU A 10 6.56 1.24 -18.34
C GLU A 10 6.21 2.23 -17.23
N PHE A 11 7.11 2.37 -16.26
CA PHE A 11 6.97 3.32 -15.16
C PHE A 11 8.21 4.19 -15.10
N THR A 12 8.01 5.48 -14.89
CA THR A 12 9.08 6.41 -14.55
C THR A 12 9.02 6.70 -13.05
N VAL A 13 10.09 6.35 -12.34
CA VAL A 13 10.24 6.68 -10.91
C VAL A 13 11.33 7.75 -10.78
N THR A 14 10.96 8.90 -10.25
CA THR A 14 11.87 10.03 -10.01
C THR A 14 12.07 10.21 -8.52
N TYR A 15 13.32 10.25 -8.09
CA TYR A 15 13.73 10.59 -6.73
C TYR A 15 14.38 11.98 -6.71
N THR A 16 13.89 12.85 -5.83
CA THR A 16 14.42 14.20 -5.64
C THR A 16 14.92 14.38 -4.23
N ALA A 17 16.24 14.45 -4.05
CA ALA A 17 16.85 14.75 -2.75
C ALA A 17 16.80 16.25 -2.46
N HIS A 18 16.29 16.61 -1.28
CA HIS A 18 16.20 17.99 -0.82
C HIS A 18 17.25 18.27 0.25
N PHE A 19 17.75 19.51 0.30
CA PHE A 19 18.77 19.93 1.28
C PHE A 19 18.32 19.82 2.74
N ASP A 20 17.01 19.79 3.00
CA ASP A 20 16.44 19.62 4.34
C ASP A 20 16.34 18.15 4.79
N GLY A 21 16.94 17.24 4.02
CA GLY A 21 16.97 15.80 4.30
C GLY A 21 15.72 15.03 3.87
N LYS A 22 14.81 15.65 3.13
CA LYS A 22 13.64 14.99 2.56
C LYS A 22 13.98 14.37 1.22
N LEU A 23 13.26 13.29 0.89
CA LEU A 23 13.31 12.62 -0.41
C LEU A 23 11.93 12.68 -1.05
N GLY A 24 11.77 13.44 -2.11
CA GLY A 24 10.60 13.42 -2.98
C GLY A 24 10.59 12.17 -3.84
N VAL A 25 9.46 11.53 -3.96
CA VAL A 25 9.24 10.35 -4.83
C VAL A 25 8.06 10.62 -5.73
N SER A 26 8.24 10.44 -7.04
CA SER A 26 7.18 10.53 -8.05
C SER A 26 7.22 9.30 -8.93
N VAL A 27 6.10 8.60 -9.03
CA VAL A 27 5.88 7.47 -9.94
C VAL A 27 4.88 7.91 -10.98
N ASN A 28 5.25 7.81 -12.27
CA ASN A 28 4.40 8.13 -13.38
C ASN A 28 4.19 6.89 -14.24
N TYR A 29 2.95 6.60 -14.53
CA TYR A 29 2.50 5.58 -15.46
C TYR A 29 1.65 6.25 -16.56
N ALA A 30 2.02 6.05 -17.82
CA ALA A 30 1.39 6.74 -18.96
C ALA A 30 0.09 6.07 -19.44
N GLY A 31 -0.16 4.83 -19.03
CA GLY A 31 -1.21 3.98 -19.59
C GLY A 31 -0.73 3.13 -20.76
N VAL A 32 -1.23 1.89 -20.84
CA VAL A 32 -0.94 0.95 -21.95
C VAL A 32 -2.24 0.29 -22.39
N SER A 33 -2.65 0.54 -23.63
CA SER A 33 -3.87 -0.07 -24.19
C SER A 33 -3.68 -1.56 -24.45
N GLY A 34 -4.78 -2.33 -24.33
CA GLY A 34 -4.80 -3.76 -24.60
C GLY A 34 -4.29 -4.63 -23.47
N MET A 35 -4.03 -4.05 -22.30
CA MET A 35 -3.68 -4.77 -21.08
C MET A 35 -4.92 -5.02 -20.22
N SER A 36 -4.85 -6.08 -19.40
CA SER A 36 -5.84 -6.32 -18.35
C SER A 36 -5.76 -5.26 -17.24
N ASP A 37 -6.83 -5.14 -16.47
CA ASP A 37 -6.86 -4.27 -15.30
C ASP A 37 -5.70 -4.57 -14.34
N MET A 38 -5.18 -3.52 -13.72
CA MET A 38 -4.10 -3.64 -12.75
C MET A 38 -4.68 -3.87 -11.34
N PRO A 39 -4.10 -4.77 -10.55
CA PRO A 39 -4.53 -4.93 -9.16
C PRO A 39 -4.11 -3.74 -8.29
N VAL A 40 -2.96 -3.14 -8.57
CA VAL A 40 -2.40 -2.04 -7.77
C VAL A 40 -1.31 -1.28 -8.54
N LEU A 41 -1.18 0.01 -8.30
CA LEU A 41 0.01 0.80 -8.62
C LEU A 41 0.66 1.29 -7.32
N ALA A 42 1.79 0.71 -6.93
CA ALA A 42 2.42 0.97 -5.63
C ALA A 42 3.94 0.87 -5.66
N LEU A 43 4.56 1.38 -4.60
CA LEU A 43 5.94 1.08 -4.20
C LEU A 43 5.93 0.37 -2.86
N ASP A 44 6.64 -0.75 -2.78
CA ASP A 44 6.82 -1.52 -1.55
C ASP A 44 8.21 -1.25 -0.95
N PHE A 45 8.23 -0.97 0.35
CA PHE A 45 9.43 -0.72 1.14
C PHE A 45 9.64 -1.85 2.13
N LYS A 46 10.76 -2.55 1.97
CA LYS A 46 11.21 -3.58 2.90
C LYS A 46 12.00 -2.94 4.03
N MET A 47 11.44 -2.92 5.22
CA MET A 47 12.02 -2.29 6.40
C MET A 47 12.47 -3.32 7.43
N LYS A 48 13.33 -2.90 8.37
CA LYS A 48 13.72 -3.74 9.52
C LYS A 48 12.48 -4.09 10.35
N LYS A 49 12.38 -5.31 10.85
CA LYS A 49 11.22 -5.81 11.62
C LYS A 49 10.90 -5.00 12.89
N GLN A 50 11.90 -4.29 13.45
CA GLN A 50 11.71 -3.42 14.61
C GLN A 50 10.86 -2.17 14.30
N LEU A 51 10.82 -1.75 13.03
CA LEU A 51 9.99 -0.64 12.56
C LEU A 51 8.55 -1.15 12.31
N CYS A 52 7.92 -1.70 13.33
CA CYS A 52 6.64 -2.38 13.24
C CYS A 52 5.45 -1.57 13.76
N ASN A 53 5.70 -0.47 14.45
CA ASN A 53 4.65 0.45 14.90
C ASN A 53 4.36 1.47 13.80
N PHE A 54 3.10 1.83 13.63
CA PHE A 54 2.76 2.90 12.71
C PHE A 54 1.60 3.77 13.21
N ARG A 55 1.60 5.02 12.76
CA ARG A 55 0.51 5.97 12.93
C ARG A 55 0.24 6.68 11.62
N TYR A 56 -1.01 6.98 11.35
CA TYR A 56 -1.39 7.61 10.09
C TYR A 56 -2.57 8.58 10.26
N TYR A 57 -2.65 9.54 9.35
CA TYR A 57 -3.80 10.40 9.17
C TYR A 57 -4.47 10.04 7.85
N GLY A 58 -5.62 9.38 7.93
CA GLY A 58 -6.34 8.81 6.80
C GLY A 58 -7.67 8.19 7.22
N LEU A 59 -8.29 7.40 6.34
CA LEU A 59 -9.49 6.66 6.66
C LEU A 59 -9.16 5.40 7.48
N GLY A 60 -9.90 5.18 8.55
CA GLY A 60 -9.70 4.05 9.48
C GLY A 60 -10.86 3.90 10.47
N PRO A 61 -10.65 3.15 11.58
CA PRO A 61 -9.40 2.47 11.99
C PRO A 61 -9.11 1.17 11.24
N ASP A 62 -10.15 0.47 10.76
CA ASP A 62 -10.04 -0.84 10.14
C ASP A 62 -9.58 -0.75 8.68
N GLU A 63 -9.13 -1.88 8.11
CA GLU A 63 -8.78 -1.93 6.70
C GLU A 63 -9.96 -1.48 5.84
N ASN A 64 -9.64 -0.76 4.79
CA ASN A 64 -10.64 -0.24 3.88
C ASN A 64 -10.08 -0.15 2.45
N TYR A 65 -10.98 -0.32 1.50
CA TYR A 65 -10.71 -0.30 0.07
C TYR A 65 -11.73 0.61 -0.61
N SER A 66 -11.52 1.00 -1.85
CA SER A 66 -12.41 1.91 -2.57
C SER A 66 -13.89 1.48 -2.56
N ASP A 67 -14.12 0.16 -2.64
CA ASP A 67 -15.44 -0.48 -2.60
C ASP A 67 -15.89 -0.88 -1.17
N ARG A 68 -15.02 -0.76 -0.17
CA ARG A 68 -15.28 -1.13 1.22
C ARG A 68 -14.75 -0.07 2.20
N CYS A 69 -15.32 1.12 2.15
CA CYS A 69 -14.86 2.24 2.98
C CYS A 69 -15.98 3.04 3.69
N LYS A 70 -17.25 2.69 3.49
CA LYS A 70 -18.36 3.49 4.01
C LYS A 70 -18.41 3.58 5.55
N GLY A 71 -17.85 2.62 6.26
CA GLY A 71 -17.69 2.64 7.72
C GLY A 71 -16.46 3.39 8.22
N ALA A 72 -15.51 3.69 7.33
CA ALA A 72 -14.25 4.33 7.70
C ALA A 72 -14.44 5.84 7.94
N ARG A 73 -13.66 6.38 8.89
CA ARG A 73 -13.68 7.81 9.24
C ARG A 73 -12.30 8.41 9.12
N LEU A 74 -12.24 9.65 8.68
CA LEU A 74 -10.98 10.39 8.65
C LEU A 74 -10.53 10.70 10.08
N GLY A 75 -9.30 10.29 10.42
CA GLY A 75 -8.77 10.46 11.76
C GLY A 75 -7.28 10.17 11.86
N LEU A 76 -6.75 10.36 13.06
CA LEU A 76 -5.41 9.94 13.45
C LEU A 76 -5.52 8.56 14.11
N TRP A 77 -4.87 7.58 13.52
CA TRP A 77 -4.91 6.19 13.94
C TRP A 77 -3.51 5.66 14.21
N LYS A 78 -3.42 4.64 15.03
CA LYS A 78 -2.19 3.91 15.32
C LYS A 78 -2.47 2.41 15.35
N SER A 79 -1.49 1.62 14.93
CA SER A 79 -1.53 0.16 14.98
C SER A 79 -0.10 -0.39 14.87
N THR A 80 0.01 -1.71 14.82
CA THR A 80 1.27 -2.40 14.51
C THR A 80 1.13 -3.21 13.23
N ALA A 81 2.25 -3.55 12.60
CA ALA A 81 2.24 -4.40 11.41
C ALA A 81 1.54 -5.75 11.69
N LYS A 82 1.70 -6.29 12.90
CA LYS A 82 1.07 -7.54 13.31
C LYS A 82 -0.45 -7.40 13.46
N GLU A 83 -0.92 -6.34 14.11
CA GLU A 83 -2.36 -6.08 14.29
C GLU A 83 -3.06 -5.71 12.98
N ASN A 84 -2.30 -5.20 12.01
CA ASN A 84 -2.82 -4.86 10.69
C ASN A 84 -2.96 -6.08 9.75
N LEU A 85 -2.43 -7.23 10.14
CA LEU A 85 -2.66 -8.48 9.42
C LEU A 85 -4.07 -8.98 9.72
N SER A 86 -4.94 -8.95 8.72
CA SER A 86 -6.32 -9.41 8.84
C SER A 86 -6.35 -10.94 9.02
N GLY A 87 -7.22 -11.40 9.92
CA GLY A 87 -7.34 -12.83 10.28
C GLY A 87 -8.10 -13.66 9.24
N TYR A 88 -7.82 -13.52 7.96
CA TYR A 88 -8.39 -14.37 6.93
C TYR A 88 -7.88 -15.81 7.08
N LEU A 89 -8.76 -16.78 6.85
CA LEU A 89 -8.40 -18.21 6.95
C LEU A 89 -7.28 -18.57 5.97
N ASN A 90 -7.36 -18.05 4.76
CA ASN A 90 -6.31 -18.16 3.75
C ASN A 90 -5.53 -16.84 3.73
N PRO A 91 -4.22 -16.85 4.06
CA PRO A 91 -3.42 -15.64 4.03
C PRO A 91 -3.46 -14.96 2.67
N GLN A 92 -3.63 -13.65 2.68
CA GLN A 92 -3.71 -12.84 1.47
C GLN A 92 -3.33 -11.39 1.76
N GLU A 93 -3.08 -10.61 0.73
CA GLU A 93 -2.87 -9.17 0.90
C GLU A 93 -4.07 -8.54 1.62
N CYS A 94 -3.78 -7.69 2.59
CA CYS A 94 -4.77 -7.08 3.45
C CYS A 94 -4.26 -5.79 4.09
N GLY A 95 -5.03 -5.24 5.01
CA GLY A 95 -4.59 -4.12 5.83
C GLY A 95 -4.49 -2.79 5.09
N ASN A 96 -5.10 -2.65 3.91
CA ASN A 96 -5.09 -1.39 3.15
C ASN A 96 -5.84 -0.28 3.90
N ARG A 97 -5.38 0.96 3.72
CA ARG A 97 -6.03 2.19 4.17
C ARG A 97 -6.03 3.20 3.05
N ILE A 98 -7.18 3.77 2.73
CA ILE A 98 -7.30 4.80 1.68
C ILE A 98 -7.35 6.21 2.27
N GLY A 99 -7.13 7.20 1.41
CA GLY A 99 -7.20 8.60 1.78
C GLY A 99 -6.13 9.05 2.77
N VAL A 100 -4.97 8.38 2.77
CA VAL A 100 -3.88 8.64 3.70
C VAL A 100 -3.10 9.88 3.28
N ARG A 101 -2.87 10.78 4.23
CA ARG A 101 -2.13 12.03 4.03
C ARG A 101 -0.74 11.96 4.63
N THR A 102 -0.62 11.21 5.72
CA THR A 102 0.66 11.01 6.42
C THR A 102 0.66 9.62 7.04
N LEU A 103 1.77 8.92 6.89
CA LEU A 103 2.07 7.64 7.54
C LEU A 103 3.45 7.76 8.18
N SER A 104 3.56 7.47 9.48
CA SER A 104 4.85 7.32 10.17
C SER A 104 5.00 5.87 10.60
N VAL A 105 6.13 5.25 10.27
CA VAL A 105 6.49 3.87 10.64
C VAL A 105 7.74 3.95 11.51
N HIS A 106 7.71 3.34 12.69
CA HIS A 106 8.77 3.52 13.68
C HIS A 106 8.95 2.31 14.60
N ASP A 107 10.10 2.28 15.29
CA ASP A 107 10.37 1.37 16.39
C ASP A 107 9.82 1.91 17.74
N ASP A 108 10.04 1.16 18.82
CA ASP A 108 9.60 1.57 20.16
C ASP A 108 10.32 2.82 20.69
N MET A 109 11.48 3.15 20.12
CA MET A 109 12.26 4.36 20.44
C MET A 109 11.87 5.56 19.57
N GLN A 110 10.82 5.46 18.75
CA GLN A 110 10.36 6.47 17.79
C GLN A 110 11.35 6.78 16.67
N HIS A 111 12.34 5.90 16.41
CA HIS A 111 13.17 6.03 15.21
C HIS A 111 12.40 5.45 14.02
N GLY A 112 12.40 6.15 12.90
CA GLY A 112 11.66 5.67 11.74
C GLY A 112 11.56 6.66 10.60
N LEU A 113 10.58 6.44 9.73
CA LEU A 113 10.32 7.26 8.56
C LEU A 113 8.88 7.75 8.55
N THR A 114 8.70 8.92 8.00
CA THR A 114 7.38 9.48 7.69
C THR A 114 7.23 9.59 6.17
N PHE A 115 6.11 9.09 5.67
CA PHE A 115 5.63 9.25 4.29
C PHE A 115 4.51 10.28 4.31
N GLN A 116 4.67 11.35 3.56
CA GLN A 116 3.68 12.43 3.49
C GLN A 116 3.24 12.64 2.05
N LYS A 117 1.94 12.79 1.82
CA LYS A 117 1.42 13.12 0.50
C LYS A 117 2.07 14.40 -0.04
N ALA A 118 2.42 14.41 -1.31
CA ALA A 118 2.83 15.64 -1.99
C ALA A 118 1.62 16.35 -2.61
N SER A 119 0.92 15.70 -3.51
CA SER A 119 -0.27 16.24 -4.19
C SER A 119 -1.57 15.64 -3.63
N ALA A 120 -1.91 14.43 -4.01
CA ALA A 120 -3.10 13.70 -3.59
C ALA A 120 -2.83 12.79 -2.37
N PRO A 121 -3.85 12.43 -1.57
CA PRO A 121 -3.74 11.33 -0.64
C PRO A 121 -3.37 10.04 -1.36
N PHE A 122 -2.67 9.16 -0.67
CA PHE A 122 -2.28 7.84 -1.16
C PHE A 122 -3.02 6.73 -0.39
N GLU A 123 -2.89 5.50 -0.85
CA GLU A 123 -3.29 4.32 -0.10
C GLU A 123 -2.06 3.66 0.51
N MET A 124 -2.22 2.91 1.61
CA MET A 124 -1.10 2.27 2.27
C MET A 124 -1.48 0.96 2.94
N SER A 125 -0.50 0.07 3.09
CA SER A 125 -0.53 -1.01 4.07
C SER A 125 0.81 -1.13 4.78
N VAL A 126 0.79 -1.66 6.01
CA VAL A 126 1.99 -1.98 6.80
C VAL A 126 1.79 -3.37 7.36
N LEU A 127 2.55 -4.34 6.87
CA LEU A 127 2.37 -5.76 7.16
C LEU A 127 3.68 -6.43 7.59
N PRO A 128 3.62 -7.54 8.35
CA PRO A 128 4.81 -8.31 8.73
C PRO A 128 5.30 -9.24 7.61
N TYR A 129 4.54 -9.39 6.55
CA TYR A 129 4.81 -10.27 5.42
C TYR A 129 4.66 -9.54 4.09
N SER A 130 5.43 -9.95 3.10
CA SER A 130 5.23 -9.54 1.72
C SER A 130 3.99 -10.19 1.11
N ALA A 131 3.48 -9.63 0.02
CA ALA A 131 2.44 -10.26 -0.79
C ALA A 131 2.81 -11.69 -1.18
N TYR A 132 4.06 -11.90 -1.58
CA TYR A 132 4.58 -13.22 -1.97
C TYR A 132 4.55 -14.23 -0.80
N GLU A 133 4.94 -13.82 0.41
CA GLU A 133 4.88 -14.70 1.59
C GLU A 133 3.45 -15.05 1.95
N LEU A 134 2.51 -14.11 1.84
CA LEU A 134 1.09 -14.35 2.08
C LEU A 134 0.47 -15.28 1.04
N GLU A 135 0.75 -15.04 -0.25
CA GLU A 135 0.19 -15.82 -1.36
C GLU A 135 0.65 -17.30 -1.36
N ASN A 136 1.86 -17.56 -0.85
CA ASN A 136 2.41 -18.93 -0.81
C ASN A 136 2.03 -19.72 0.44
N ALA A 137 1.27 -19.17 1.37
CA ALA A 137 0.77 -19.85 2.55
C ALA A 137 -0.71 -20.20 2.38
N MET A 138 -1.08 -21.45 2.64
CA MET A 138 -2.48 -21.89 2.63
C MET A 138 -3.16 -21.60 3.98
N HIS A 139 -2.37 -21.53 5.06
CA HIS A 139 -2.84 -21.27 6.42
C HIS A 139 -1.88 -20.33 7.15
N LEU A 140 -2.37 -19.65 8.20
CA LEU A 140 -1.59 -18.67 8.97
C LEU A 140 -0.37 -19.29 9.68
N ASP A 141 -0.43 -20.55 10.07
CA ASP A 141 0.66 -21.28 10.72
C ASP A 141 1.79 -21.71 9.77
N GLU A 142 1.55 -21.65 8.47
CA GLU A 142 2.56 -21.88 7.43
C GLU A 142 3.41 -20.63 7.15
N LEU A 143 2.98 -19.48 7.64
CA LEU A 143 3.74 -18.24 7.45
C LEU A 143 5.10 -18.32 8.17
N PRO A 144 6.17 -17.84 7.53
CA PRO A 144 7.51 -17.88 8.12
C PRO A 144 7.62 -16.96 9.35
N SER A 145 8.66 -17.14 10.16
CA SER A 145 8.96 -16.18 11.21
C SER A 145 9.17 -14.77 10.63
N VAL A 146 8.58 -13.76 11.26
CA VAL A 146 8.65 -12.37 10.81
C VAL A 146 10.09 -11.87 10.77
N ARG A 147 10.56 -11.47 9.61
CA ARG A 147 11.92 -10.98 9.36
C ARG A 147 11.98 -9.49 9.03
N TYR A 148 10.89 -8.96 8.47
CA TYR A 148 10.80 -7.58 7.97
C TYR A 148 9.44 -6.99 8.29
N THR A 149 9.35 -5.67 8.15
CA THR A 149 8.10 -4.93 8.02
C THR A 149 8.00 -4.46 6.57
N TRP A 150 6.88 -4.73 5.94
CA TRP A 150 6.58 -4.32 4.57
C TRP A 150 5.63 -3.13 4.60
N VAL A 151 6.06 -2.05 3.97
CA VAL A 151 5.29 -0.81 3.87
C VAL A 151 4.97 -0.57 2.40
N ARG A 152 3.70 -0.56 2.06
CA ARG A 152 3.22 -0.24 0.72
C ARG A 152 2.68 1.18 0.70
N ILE A 153 3.09 1.96 -0.29
CA ILE A 153 2.52 3.27 -0.63
C ILE A 153 1.97 3.16 -2.04
N ALA A 154 0.65 3.28 -2.19
CA ALA A 154 -0.04 3.05 -3.45
C ALA A 154 -0.74 4.32 -3.96
N ALA A 155 -0.76 4.47 -5.27
CA ALA A 155 -1.63 5.46 -5.93
C ALA A 155 -3.09 5.04 -5.80
N LYS A 156 -3.34 3.76 -6.08
CA LYS A 156 -4.66 3.13 -6.00
C LYS A 156 -4.50 1.61 -5.90
N GLN A 157 -5.36 0.98 -5.13
CA GLN A 157 -5.60 -0.45 -5.13
C GLN A 157 -6.98 -0.75 -5.68
N MET A 158 -7.13 -1.78 -6.50
CA MET A 158 -8.40 -2.22 -7.03
C MET A 158 -9.33 -2.64 -5.89
N GLY A 159 -10.63 -2.49 -6.07
CA GLY A 159 -11.64 -3.00 -5.15
C GLY A 159 -11.49 -4.51 -4.93
N VAL A 160 -11.95 -4.97 -3.79
CA VAL A 160 -11.77 -6.38 -3.34
C VAL A 160 -13.07 -7.18 -3.30
N GLY A 161 -14.21 -6.55 -3.58
CA GLY A 161 -15.53 -7.16 -3.54
C GLY A 161 -16.24 -7.22 -4.88
N GLY A 162 -17.15 -8.18 -5.05
CA GLY A 162 -18.13 -8.28 -6.11
C GLY A 162 -19.52 -8.44 -5.50
N ASP A 163 -20.52 -8.71 -6.33
CA ASP A 163 -21.93 -8.87 -5.87
C ASP A 163 -22.15 -10.18 -5.10
N ASP A 164 -21.23 -11.14 -5.23
CA ASP A 164 -21.29 -12.42 -4.52
C ASP A 164 -19.89 -12.93 -4.15
N SER A 165 -19.85 -14.07 -3.44
CA SER A 165 -18.62 -14.78 -3.05
C SER A 165 -18.21 -15.89 -4.03
N TRP A 166 -18.86 -15.98 -5.19
CA TRP A 166 -18.64 -17.04 -6.18
C TRP A 166 -17.81 -16.60 -7.38
N GLY A 167 -17.19 -15.41 -7.31
CA GLY A 167 -16.32 -14.90 -8.34
C GLY A 167 -16.93 -13.78 -9.18
N ALA A 168 -18.00 -13.12 -8.72
CA ALA A 168 -18.46 -11.89 -9.35
C ALA A 168 -17.30 -10.87 -9.41
N PRO A 169 -17.09 -10.24 -10.57
CA PRO A 169 -15.98 -9.30 -10.73
C PRO A 169 -16.22 -8.04 -9.88
N VAL A 170 -15.13 -7.36 -9.53
CA VAL A 170 -15.16 -6.02 -8.96
C VAL A 170 -15.91 -5.08 -9.90
N HIS A 171 -16.79 -4.22 -9.34
CA HIS A 171 -17.53 -3.23 -10.13
C HIS A 171 -16.58 -2.30 -10.87
N GLU A 172 -17.02 -1.86 -12.05
CA GLU A 172 -16.22 -1.06 -13.00
C GLU A 172 -15.58 0.18 -12.36
N GLU A 173 -16.30 0.88 -11.53
CA GLU A 173 -15.83 2.10 -10.85
C GLU A 173 -14.67 1.89 -9.86
N TYR A 174 -14.47 0.64 -9.41
CA TYR A 174 -13.40 0.27 -8.47
C TYR A 174 -12.22 -0.43 -9.14
N ARG A 175 -12.27 -0.62 -10.45
CA ARG A 175 -11.16 -1.18 -11.23
C ARG A 175 -10.06 -0.17 -11.50
N ILE A 176 -8.90 -0.66 -11.89
CA ILE A 176 -7.77 0.15 -12.33
C ILE A 176 -7.46 -0.25 -13.77
N HIS A 177 -7.99 0.55 -14.71
CA HIS A 177 -7.74 0.30 -16.12
C HIS A 177 -6.30 0.60 -16.49
N ALA A 178 -5.64 -0.36 -17.14
CA ALA A 178 -4.25 -0.24 -17.52
C ALA A 178 -3.98 0.80 -18.63
N ASP A 179 -4.99 1.24 -19.36
CA ASP A 179 -4.88 2.27 -20.38
C ASP A 179 -4.99 3.70 -19.82
N GLN A 180 -5.28 3.85 -18.53
CA GLN A 180 -5.40 5.16 -17.90
C GLN A 180 -4.07 5.59 -17.25
N PRO A 181 -3.63 6.84 -17.45
CA PRO A 181 -2.43 7.34 -16.80
C PRO A 181 -2.65 7.47 -15.30
N MET A 182 -1.62 7.15 -14.53
CA MET A 182 -1.65 7.30 -13.07
C MET A 182 -0.36 7.91 -12.55
N LYS A 183 -0.49 8.63 -11.42
CA LYS A 183 0.63 9.28 -10.75
C LYS A 183 0.54 9.03 -9.24
N LEU A 184 1.69 8.73 -8.63
CA LEU A 184 1.87 8.64 -7.19
C LEU A 184 2.98 9.60 -6.77
N GLU A 185 2.69 10.50 -5.83
CA GLU A 185 3.67 11.46 -5.33
C GLU A 185 3.62 11.55 -3.81
N PHE A 186 4.78 11.38 -3.20
CA PHE A 186 4.93 11.53 -1.75
C PHE A 186 6.35 11.96 -1.39
N VAL A 187 6.51 12.36 -0.15
CA VAL A 187 7.81 12.76 0.42
C VAL A 187 8.14 11.81 1.56
N ILE A 188 9.35 11.29 1.57
CA ILE A 188 9.93 10.52 2.68
C ILE A 188 10.81 11.45 3.51
N MET A 189 10.66 11.38 4.83
CA MET A 189 11.50 12.12 5.76
C MET A 189 11.76 11.30 7.02
N PRO A 190 12.90 11.53 7.71
CA PRO A 190 13.12 10.95 9.02
C PRO A 190 11.99 11.35 9.98
N LEU A 191 11.53 10.40 10.81
CA LEU A 191 10.62 10.73 11.89
C LEU A 191 11.41 11.58 12.91
N ARG A 192 10.93 12.79 13.17
CA ARG A 192 11.48 13.66 14.22
C ARG A 192 10.77 13.36 15.53
N SER A 193 11.53 13.07 16.54
CA SER A 193 11.08 12.96 17.95
C SER A 193 10.55 14.29 18.47
#